data_4aec06036ab85439877e6b74fcca8932
#
_entry.id   4aec06036ab85439877e6b74fcca8932
#
_cell.length_a   1.000
_cell.length_b   1.000
_cell.length_c   1.000
_cell.angle_alpha   90.00
_cell.angle_beta   90.00
_cell.angle_gamma   90.00
#
_symmetry.space_group_name_H-M   'P 1'
#
loop_
_entity.id
_entity.type
_entity.pdbx_description
1 polymer ?
#
loop_
_entity_poly.entity_id
_entity_poly.type
_entity_poly.pdbx_seq_one_letter_code
_entity_poly.pdbx_strand_id
1 'polypeptide(L)'
;MSFTREKDGLRIDVIDKADFAMFNLGTSEMTGRAAKLIQEVANSVKGMPNKVAVRGHTDSLGFGPDSVRNNWTLSTERADSTRQIMQAAGISSSRFARIEGVADTAPFVPSNPADPRNRRVSITILNQ
;
A
#
# COMPACT_ATOMS: atom_id res chain seq x y z
N MET A 1 9.85 7.04 0.38
CA MET A 1 8.54 7.35 -0.24
C MET A 1 8.79 7.87 -1.65
N SER A 2 8.03 7.42 -2.61
CA SER A 2 8.19 7.82 -4.01
C SER A 2 6.89 8.43 -4.54
N PHE A 3 7.00 9.49 -5.34
CA PHE A 3 5.86 10.18 -5.92
C PHE A 3 5.92 10.06 -7.44
N THR A 4 4.83 9.63 -8.05
CA THR A 4 4.75 9.47 -9.50
C THR A 4 3.45 10.07 -10.01
N ARG A 5 3.56 11.00 -10.95
CA ARG A 5 2.38 11.53 -11.62
C ARG A 5 1.94 10.53 -12.69
N GLU A 6 0.70 10.12 -12.62
CA GLU A 6 0.10 9.19 -13.57
C GLU A 6 -1.07 9.87 -14.31
N LYS A 7 -1.59 9.19 -15.33
CA LYS A 7 -2.71 9.70 -16.12
C LYS A 7 -3.95 9.96 -15.26
N ASP A 8 -4.22 9.10 -14.26
CA ASP A 8 -5.41 9.19 -13.43
C ASP A 8 -5.19 9.90 -12.09
N GLY A 9 -3.96 10.32 -11.79
CA GLY A 9 -3.70 11.05 -10.57
C GLY A 9 -2.25 11.03 -10.11
N LEU A 10 -2.03 11.35 -8.85
CA LEU A 10 -0.72 11.31 -8.22
C LEU A 10 -0.60 10.05 -7.37
N ARG A 11 0.34 9.19 -7.72
CA ARG A 11 0.62 7.96 -6.96
C ARG A 11 1.74 8.20 -5.96
N ILE A 12 1.49 7.82 -4.71
CA ILE A 12 2.46 7.84 -3.63
C ILE A 12 2.77 6.39 -3.26
N ASP A 13 4.01 5.97 -3.46
CA ASP A 13 4.46 4.64 -3.06
C ASP A 13 5.19 4.70 -1.73
N VAL A 14 4.71 3.94 -0.74
CA VAL A 14 5.41 3.72 0.52
C VAL A 14 6.06 2.35 0.43
N ILE A 15 7.39 2.33 0.45
CA ILE A 15 8.20 1.20 -0.01
C ILE A 15 9.04 0.67 1.15
N ASP A 16 9.10 -0.66 1.29
CA ASP A 16 10.02 -1.32 2.22
C ASP A 16 11.46 -1.06 1.79
N LYS A 17 12.31 -0.83 2.79
CA LYS A 17 13.77 -0.67 2.62
C LYS A 17 14.47 -1.51 3.68
N ALA A 18 15.80 -1.58 3.59
CA ALA A 18 16.60 -2.35 4.53
C ALA A 18 16.37 -1.94 6.01
N ASP A 19 16.10 -0.65 6.23
CA ASP A 19 15.90 -0.08 7.56
C ASP A 19 14.46 0.36 7.84
N PHE A 20 13.53 0.01 6.96
CA PHE A 20 12.12 0.40 7.08
C PHE A 20 11.21 -0.68 6.52
N ALA A 21 10.45 -1.32 7.41
CA ALA A 21 9.41 -2.28 7.02
C ALA A 21 8.03 -1.68 7.29
N MET A 22 7.13 -1.82 6.32
CA MET A 22 5.74 -1.36 6.47
C MET A 22 4.93 -2.29 7.38
N PHE A 23 5.15 -3.58 7.24
CA PHE A 23 4.37 -4.61 7.95
C PHE A 23 5.30 -5.59 8.62
N ASN A 24 4.83 -6.19 9.71
CA ASN A 24 5.51 -7.33 10.30
C ASN A 24 5.54 -8.47 9.29
N LEU A 25 6.63 -9.21 9.25
CA LEU A 25 6.90 -10.22 8.22
C LEU A 25 5.72 -11.19 8.05
N GLY A 26 5.26 -11.34 6.82
CA GLY A 26 4.18 -12.27 6.48
C GLY A 26 2.80 -11.88 7.00
N THR A 27 2.63 -10.67 7.53
CA THR A 27 1.36 -10.22 8.10
C THR A 27 0.84 -8.96 7.44
N SER A 28 -0.40 -8.61 7.74
CA SER A 28 -1.02 -7.33 7.39
C SER A 28 -0.99 -6.34 8.57
N GLU A 29 -0.25 -6.67 9.63
CA GLU A 29 -0.07 -5.80 10.79
C GLU A 29 1.00 -4.75 10.49
N MET A 30 0.57 -3.49 10.42
CA MET A 30 1.47 -2.38 10.08
C MET A 30 2.37 -2.03 11.26
N THR A 31 3.65 -1.76 10.95
CA THR A 31 4.60 -1.29 11.97
C THR A 31 4.21 0.12 12.42
N GLY A 32 4.62 0.49 13.63
CA GLY A 32 4.31 1.83 14.17
C GLY A 32 4.90 2.95 13.33
N ARG A 33 6.11 2.75 12.78
CA ARG A 33 6.75 3.75 11.90
C ARG A 33 5.97 3.94 10.61
N ALA A 34 5.51 2.84 10.02
CA ALA A 34 4.71 2.90 8.80
C ALA A 34 3.34 3.54 9.06
N ALA A 35 2.67 3.17 10.14
CA ALA A 35 1.39 3.75 10.51
C ALA A 35 1.49 5.27 10.66
N LYS A 36 2.56 5.77 11.28
CA LYS A 36 2.78 7.20 11.44
C LYS A 36 2.95 7.89 10.08
N LEU A 37 3.70 7.28 9.18
CA LEU A 37 3.88 7.81 7.82
C LEU A 37 2.56 7.87 7.06
N ILE A 38 1.76 6.81 7.15
CA ILE A 38 0.44 6.78 6.50
C ILE A 38 -0.50 7.84 7.11
N GLN A 39 -0.43 8.07 8.43
CA GLN A 39 -1.18 9.14 9.09
C GLN A 39 -0.80 10.52 8.53
N GLU A 40 0.49 10.74 8.29
CA GLU A 40 0.98 12.00 7.69
C GLU A 40 0.46 12.17 6.26
N VAL A 41 0.45 11.11 5.46
CA VAL A 41 -0.13 11.14 4.11
C VAL A 41 -1.63 11.48 4.19
N ALA A 42 -2.36 10.84 5.09
CA ALA A 42 -3.79 11.10 5.28
C ALA A 42 -4.05 12.55 5.68
N ASN A 43 -3.24 13.09 6.60
CA ASN A 43 -3.37 14.48 7.03
C ASN A 43 -3.16 15.45 5.87
N SER A 44 -2.27 15.13 4.94
CA SER A 44 -2.01 15.96 3.77
C SER A 44 -3.17 16.00 2.78
N VAL A 45 -3.95 14.92 2.69
CA VAL A 45 -5.00 14.78 1.67
C VAL A 45 -6.42 14.90 2.21
N LYS A 46 -6.63 14.91 3.53
CA LYS A 46 -8.00 14.90 4.08
C LYS A 46 -8.79 16.15 3.77
N GLY A 47 -8.14 17.28 3.55
CA GLY A 47 -8.79 18.53 3.15
C GLY A 47 -9.11 18.64 1.67
N MET A 48 -8.70 17.67 0.86
CA MET A 48 -8.93 17.65 -0.57
C MET A 48 -10.24 16.95 -0.90
N PRO A 49 -10.91 17.33 -2.02
CA PRO A 49 -12.13 16.63 -2.45
C PRO A 49 -11.86 15.34 -3.24
N ASN A 50 -10.61 15.11 -3.63
CA ASN A 50 -10.22 14.00 -4.50
C ASN A 50 -10.46 12.65 -3.85
N LYS A 51 -10.90 11.68 -4.65
CA LYS A 51 -10.98 10.30 -4.19
C LYS A 51 -9.59 9.65 -4.17
N VAL A 52 -9.49 8.59 -3.38
CA VAL A 52 -8.24 7.90 -3.12
C VAL A 52 -8.39 6.43 -3.49
N ALA A 53 -7.37 5.86 -4.13
CA ALA A 53 -7.25 4.43 -4.38
C ALA A 53 -6.04 3.90 -3.63
N VAL A 54 -6.18 2.71 -3.03
CA VAL A 54 -5.08 2.07 -2.30
C VAL A 54 -4.82 0.70 -2.91
N ARG A 55 -3.56 0.42 -3.21
CA ARG A 55 -3.14 -0.84 -3.83
C ARG A 55 -1.98 -1.44 -3.04
N GLY A 56 -2.14 -2.69 -2.64
CA GLY A 56 -1.08 -3.46 -1.97
C GLY A 56 -0.27 -4.28 -2.97
N HIS A 57 1.04 -4.34 -2.74
CA HIS A 57 1.99 -5.12 -3.55
C HIS A 57 2.86 -5.98 -2.65
N THR A 58 3.22 -7.17 -3.14
CA THR A 58 4.18 -8.04 -2.48
C THR A 58 5.43 -8.24 -3.34
N ASP A 59 6.49 -8.80 -2.74
CA ASP A 59 7.57 -9.39 -3.52
C ASP A 59 7.13 -10.76 -4.04
N SER A 60 8.01 -11.44 -4.79
CA SER A 60 7.73 -12.75 -5.35
C SER A 60 7.87 -13.90 -4.35
N LEU A 61 8.36 -13.64 -3.15
CA LEU A 61 8.45 -14.65 -2.09
C LEU A 61 7.04 -14.90 -1.57
N GLY A 62 6.62 -16.14 -1.61
CA GLY A 62 5.25 -16.51 -1.26
C GLY A 62 5.18 -17.41 -0.04
N PHE A 63 3.97 -17.82 0.26
CA PHE A 63 3.69 -18.86 1.23
C PHE A 63 3.85 -20.23 0.56
N GLY A 64 3.98 -21.29 1.37
CA GLY A 64 4.06 -22.64 0.84
C GLY A 64 2.81 -23.01 0.05
N PRO A 65 2.91 -24.03 -0.85
CA PRO A 65 1.81 -24.37 -1.78
C PRO A 65 0.54 -24.83 -1.07
N ASP A 66 0.64 -25.31 0.17
CA ASP A 66 -0.52 -25.78 0.94
C ASP A 66 -1.12 -24.68 1.81
N SER A 67 -0.61 -23.46 1.75
CA SER A 67 -1.11 -22.35 2.55
C SER A 67 -2.41 -21.80 1.96
N VAL A 68 -3.38 -21.51 2.83
CA VAL A 68 -4.59 -20.78 2.43
C VAL A 68 -4.30 -19.29 2.23
N ARG A 69 -3.24 -18.77 2.86
CA ARG A 69 -2.77 -17.40 2.60
C ARG A 69 -1.83 -17.43 1.40
N ASN A 70 -1.91 -16.39 0.60
CA ASN A 70 -1.04 -16.20 -0.56
C ASN A 70 -0.80 -14.70 -0.76
N ASN A 71 0.01 -14.35 -1.74
CA ASN A 71 0.32 -12.94 -2.01
C ASN A 71 -0.91 -12.13 -2.42
N TRP A 72 -1.90 -12.74 -3.04
CA TRP A 72 -3.16 -12.06 -3.36
C TRP A 72 -3.90 -11.65 -2.10
N THR A 73 -4.09 -12.59 -1.18
CA THR A 73 -4.75 -12.32 0.10
C THR A 73 -3.95 -11.30 0.91
N LEU A 74 -2.63 -11.50 1.01
CA LEU A 74 -1.76 -10.63 1.79
C LEU A 74 -1.77 -9.20 1.28
N SER A 75 -1.63 -9.01 -0.04
CA SER A 75 -1.62 -7.67 -0.63
C SER A 75 -2.95 -6.95 -0.44
N THR A 76 -4.06 -7.67 -0.54
CA THR A 76 -5.40 -7.12 -0.31
C THR A 76 -5.58 -6.70 1.15
N GLU A 77 -5.18 -7.55 2.09
CA GLU A 77 -5.27 -7.23 3.53
C GLU A 77 -4.39 -6.04 3.90
N ARG A 78 -3.21 -5.93 3.30
CA ARG A 78 -2.31 -4.80 3.53
C ARG A 78 -2.88 -3.50 2.99
N ALA A 79 -3.51 -3.53 1.83
CA ALA A 79 -4.22 -2.36 1.30
C ALA A 79 -5.36 -1.95 2.24
N ASP A 80 -6.11 -2.90 2.76
CA ASP A 80 -7.20 -2.60 3.69
C ASP A 80 -6.70 -2.08 5.04
N SER A 81 -5.60 -2.62 5.55
CA SER A 81 -4.97 -2.10 6.78
C SER A 81 -4.57 -0.63 6.59
N THR A 82 -4.04 -0.29 5.41
CA THR A 82 -3.68 1.09 5.08
C THR A 82 -4.91 1.99 5.07
N ARG A 83 -6.01 1.54 4.45
CA ARG A 83 -7.28 2.25 4.47
C ARG A 83 -7.76 2.52 5.91
N GLN A 84 -7.67 1.52 6.77
CA GLN A 84 -8.10 1.66 8.17
C GLN A 84 -7.33 2.76 8.90
N ILE A 85 -6.01 2.82 8.69
CA ILE A 85 -5.19 3.88 9.28
C ILE A 85 -5.61 5.26 8.75
N MET A 86 -5.84 5.37 7.43
CA MET A 86 -6.24 6.62 6.81
C MET A 86 -7.62 7.08 7.31
N GLN A 87 -8.58 6.16 7.46
CA GLN A 87 -9.89 6.51 8.00
C GLN A 87 -9.79 6.98 9.46
N ALA A 88 -8.99 6.31 10.27
CA ALA A 88 -8.77 6.72 11.65
C ALA A 88 -8.12 8.12 11.74
N ALA A 89 -7.34 8.50 10.73
CA ALA A 89 -6.72 9.82 10.64
C ALA A 89 -7.65 10.91 10.09
N GLY A 90 -8.87 10.55 9.67
CA GLY A 90 -9.89 11.52 9.28
C GLY A 90 -10.33 11.47 7.81
N ILE A 91 -9.85 10.51 7.02
CA ILE A 91 -10.35 10.35 5.65
C ILE A 91 -11.71 9.64 5.70
N SER A 92 -12.73 10.29 5.19
CA SER A 92 -14.08 9.70 5.13
C SER A 92 -14.10 8.44 4.28
N SER A 93 -14.87 7.44 4.69
CA SER A 93 -15.07 6.20 3.95
C SER A 93 -15.46 6.44 2.49
N SER A 94 -16.28 7.47 2.24
CA SER A 94 -16.73 7.83 0.90
C SER A 94 -15.62 8.35 -0.03
N ARG A 95 -14.45 8.69 0.52
CA ARG A 95 -13.31 9.17 -0.24
C ARG A 95 -12.55 8.03 -0.94
N PHE A 96 -12.75 6.79 -0.53
CA PHE A 96 -12.04 5.65 -1.13
C PHE A 96 -12.79 5.15 -2.35
N ALA A 97 -12.14 5.23 -3.53
CA ALA A 97 -12.69 4.74 -4.78
C ALA A 97 -12.51 3.24 -4.93
N ARG A 98 -11.36 2.73 -4.49
CA ARG A 98 -11.08 1.29 -4.52
C ARG A 98 -9.93 0.93 -3.59
N ILE A 99 -10.01 -0.29 -3.09
CA ILE A 99 -8.96 -0.94 -2.28
C ILE A 99 -8.66 -2.26 -2.98
N GLU A 100 -7.42 -2.50 -3.38
CA GLU A 100 -7.06 -3.66 -4.16
C GLU A 100 -5.71 -4.23 -3.78
N GLY A 101 -5.52 -5.53 -4.01
CA GLY A 101 -4.25 -6.21 -3.89
C GLY A 101 -3.89 -6.85 -5.21
N VAL A 102 -2.67 -6.67 -5.66
CA VAL A 102 -2.20 -7.18 -6.96
C VAL A 102 -1.07 -8.20 -6.82
N ALA A 103 -0.82 -8.67 -5.60
CA ALA A 103 0.25 -9.65 -5.32
C ALA A 103 1.60 -9.12 -5.83
N ASP A 104 2.34 -9.95 -6.56
CA ASP A 104 3.65 -9.62 -7.13
C ASP A 104 3.58 -9.27 -8.63
N THR A 105 2.39 -8.93 -9.14
CA THR A 105 2.16 -8.76 -10.59
C THR A 105 2.67 -7.45 -11.16
N ALA A 106 2.97 -6.47 -10.31
CA ALA A 106 3.42 -5.15 -10.76
C ALA A 106 4.64 -4.71 -9.93
N PRO A 107 5.80 -5.36 -10.12
CA PRO A 107 6.97 -5.11 -9.28
C PRO A 107 7.54 -3.70 -9.50
N PHE A 108 8.00 -3.09 -8.40
CA PHE A 108 8.72 -1.83 -8.43
C PHE A 108 10.12 -2.01 -9.04
N VAL A 109 10.73 -3.19 -8.80
CA VAL A 109 12.03 -3.58 -9.35
C VAL A 109 11.81 -4.86 -10.18
N PRO A 110 11.43 -4.72 -11.48
CA PRO A 110 11.12 -5.90 -12.31
C PRO A 110 12.30 -6.84 -12.52
N SER A 111 13.52 -6.32 -12.50
CA SER A 111 14.74 -7.12 -12.67
C SER A 111 15.06 -8.02 -11.49
N ASN A 112 14.43 -7.78 -10.33
CA ASN A 112 14.62 -8.60 -9.14
C ASN A 112 13.28 -8.74 -8.41
N PRO A 113 12.44 -9.73 -8.81
CA PRO A 113 11.12 -9.91 -8.24
C PRO A 113 11.10 -10.14 -6.72
N ALA A 114 12.17 -10.70 -6.15
CA ALA A 114 12.27 -10.95 -4.71
C ALA A 114 12.81 -9.75 -3.92
N ASP A 115 13.07 -8.63 -4.58
CA ASP A 115 13.62 -7.43 -3.93
C ASP A 115 12.62 -6.90 -2.89
N PRO A 116 13.09 -6.58 -1.66
CA PRO A 116 12.21 -6.01 -0.63
C PRO A 116 11.46 -4.75 -1.06
N ARG A 117 12.01 -3.96 -1.98
CA ARG A 117 11.36 -2.75 -2.50
C ARG A 117 10.07 -3.05 -3.28
N ASN A 118 9.83 -4.30 -3.64
CA ASN A 118 8.57 -4.72 -4.25
C ASN A 118 7.45 -4.84 -3.22
N ARG A 119 7.79 -4.91 -1.93
CA ARG A 119 6.80 -4.83 -0.85
C ARG A 119 6.46 -3.36 -0.62
N ARG A 120 5.30 -2.95 -1.09
CA ARG A 120 4.89 -1.55 -0.99
C ARG A 120 3.37 -1.41 -0.98
N VAL A 121 2.93 -0.22 -0.59
CA VAL A 121 1.55 0.20 -0.74
C VAL A 121 1.55 1.47 -1.59
N SER A 122 0.72 1.48 -2.62
CA SER A 122 0.52 2.64 -3.49
C SER A 122 -0.78 3.34 -3.10
N ILE A 123 -0.69 4.64 -2.84
CA ILE A 123 -1.84 5.48 -2.54
C ILE A 123 -1.95 6.47 -3.68
N THR A 124 -3.04 6.40 -4.45
CA THR A 124 -3.25 7.30 -5.58
C THR A 124 -4.32 8.33 -5.23
N ILE A 125 -3.96 9.60 -5.34
CA ILE A 125 -4.88 10.72 -5.25
C ILE A 125 -5.42 10.94 -6.65
N LEU A 126 -6.68 10.53 -6.86
CA LEU A 126 -7.27 10.51 -8.19
C LEU A 126 -7.63 11.93 -8.66
N ASN A 127 -7.50 12.17 -9.94
CA ASN A 127 -7.96 13.42 -10.55
C ASN A 127 -9.48 13.55 -10.36
N GLN A 128 -9.93 14.79 -10.24
CA GLN A 128 -11.35 15.05 -10.20
C GLN A 128 -11.96 15.05 -11.60
#